data_c57eeb993b0cf1b83d2bcf093b829e98
#
_entry.id   c57eeb993b0cf1b83d2bcf093b829e98
#
_cell.length_a   1.000
_cell.length_b   1.000
_cell.length_c   1.000
_cell.angle_alpha   90.00
_cell.angle_beta   90.00
_cell.angle_gamma   90.00
#
_symmetry.space_group_name_H-M   'P 1'
#
loop_
_entity.id
_entity.type
_entity.pdbx_description
1 polymer ?
#
loop_
_entity_poly.entity_id
_entity_poly.type
_entity_poly.pdbx_seq_one_letter_code
_entity_poly.pdbx_strand_id
1 'polypeptide(L)'
;MMTSLQAPEPLRAGKATAYVETLTPHLYVPTAERPVRAKCRWLEADTQVKPHRHPWGQLAISTTGTIRLTVAQGTYIVPPSRALWVPPGIEHAVTMVESADLRTLYFFQTHGRCGPDVGPEEETAWRQCRVLNASELLRAVVRELPTVPDDSLNLSEQD
;
A
#
# COMPACT_ATOMS: atom_id res chain seq x y z
N MET A 1 -6.71 10.84 -49.11
CA MET A 1 -7.45 10.46 -47.92
C MET A 1 -6.79 11.12 -46.73
N MET A 2 -7.43 12.10 -46.18
CA MET A 2 -6.95 12.75 -44.95
C MET A 2 -7.33 11.86 -43.79
N THR A 3 -6.36 11.27 -43.14
CA THR A 3 -6.54 10.67 -41.83
C THR A 3 -6.86 11.81 -40.87
N SER A 4 -8.09 11.88 -40.43
CA SER A 4 -8.46 12.78 -39.37
C SER A 4 -7.62 12.42 -38.16
N LEU A 5 -6.62 13.21 -37.84
CA LEU A 5 -6.00 13.21 -36.53
C LEU A 5 -7.10 13.71 -35.58
N GLN A 6 -7.79 12.75 -35.00
CA GLN A 6 -8.67 13.02 -33.88
C GLN A 6 -7.81 13.67 -32.81
N ALA A 7 -8.12 14.92 -32.48
CA ALA A 7 -7.52 15.57 -31.32
C ALA A 7 -7.62 14.61 -30.12
N PRO A 8 -6.57 14.48 -29.31
CA PRO A 8 -6.68 13.65 -28.11
C PRO A 8 -7.93 14.13 -27.35
N GLU A 9 -8.77 13.17 -27.00
CA GLU A 9 -9.91 13.48 -26.15
C GLU A 9 -9.39 14.32 -24.98
N PRO A 10 -10.00 15.47 -24.69
CA PRO A 10 -9.62 16.18 -23.48
C PRO A 10 -9.71 15.18 -22.34
N LEU A 11 -8.61 15.02 -21.61
CA LEU A 11 -8.60 14.33 -20.33
C LEU A 11 -9.94 14.63 -19.69
N ARG A 12 -10.76 13.60 -19.50
CA ARG A 12 -12.13 13.79 -19.00
C ARG A 12 -12.05 14.79 -17.87
N ALA A 13 -12.44 16.03 -18.14
CA ALA A 13 -12.62 17.07 -17.16
C ALA A 13 -13.73 16.57 -16.25
N GLY A 14 -13.40 15.69 -15.35
CA GLY A 14 -14.56 15.15 -14.86
C GLY A 14 -14.57 14.54 -13.51
N LYS A 15 -13.67 13.85 -13.09
CA LYS A 15 -13.65 13.45 -11.70
C LYS A 15 -12.40 14.01 -11.08
N ALA A 16 -12.55 15.14 -10.39
CA ALA A 16 -11.51 15.59 -9.47
C ALA A 16 -11.11 14.38 -8.61
N THR A 17 -9.81 14.10 -8.51
CA THR A 17 -9.29 13.08 -7.64
C THR A 17 -9.84 13.29 -6.23
N ALA A 18 -10.52 12.30 -5.68
CA ALA A 18 -10.98 12.34 -4.30
C ALA A 18 -9.80 12.04 -3.39
N TYR A 19 -9.55 12.91 -2.42
CA TYR A 19 -8.46 12.73 -1.45
C TYR A 19 -9.01 12.20 -0.14
N VAL A 20 -8.39 11.16 0.40
CA VAL A 20 -8.76 10.58 1.68
C VAL A 20 -7.56 10.53 2.61
N GLU A 21 -7.83 10.65 3.90
CA GLU A 21 -6.79 10.46 4.92
C GLU A 21 -6.38 8.99 4.99
N THR A 22 -5.13 8.75 5.40
CA THR A 22 -4.72 7.40 5.75
C THR A 22 -5.57 6.88 6.91
N LEU A 23 -6.00 5.62 6.84
CA LEU A 23 -6.67 4.99 7.98
C LEU A 23 -5.69 4.92 9.13
N THR A 24 -5.96 5.70 10.15
CA THR A 24 -5.25 5.79 11.44
C THR A 24 -4.14 4.74 11.64
N PRO A 25 -2.90 5.00 11.16
CA PRO A 25 -1.83 3.99 11.23
C PRO A 25 -1.55 3.53 12.65
N HIS A 26 -1.80 4.38 13.66
CA HIS A 26 -1.59 4.06 15.07
C HIS A 26 -2.47 2.91 15.57
N LEU A 27 -3.54 2.55 14.86
CA LEU A 27 -4.38 1.40 15.19
C LEU A 27 -3.81 0.08 14.66
N TYR A 28 -2.74 0.13 13.88
CA TYR A 28 -2.12 -1.02 13.22
C TYR A 28 -0.61 -1.06 13.44
N VAL A 29 -0.14 -0.57 14.57
CA VAL A 29 1.29 -0.52 14.86
C VAL A 29 1.84 -1.94 15.01
N PRO A 30 2.81 -2.35 14.19
CA PRO A 30 3.47 -3.64 14.38
C PRO A 30 4.40 -3.58 15.60
N THR A 31 4.44 -4.67 16.35
CA THR A 31 5.27 -4.81 17.54
C THR A 31 6.02 -6.13 17.50
N ALA A 32 6.97 -6.32 18.42
CA ALA A 32 7.69 -7.59 18.51
C ALA A 32 6.75 -8.78 18.80
N GLU A 33 5.66 -8.55 19.54
CA GLU A 33 4.64 -9.55 19.87
C GLU A 33 3.67 -9.78 18.71
N ARG A 34 3.44 -8.75 17.91
CA ARG A 34 2.59 -8.80 16.72
C ARG A 34 3.35 -8.19 15.54
N PRO A 35 4.30 -8.91 14.97
CA PRO A 35 5.25 -8.33 14.01
C PRO A 35 4.64 -8.01 12.63
N VAL A 36 3.51 -8.56 12.31
CA VAL A 36 2.80 -8.29 11.05
C VAL A 36 1.38 -7.85 11.36
N ARG A 37 1.03 -6.66 10.88
CA ARG A 37 -0.34 -6.14 11.00
C ARG A 37 -0.90 -5.90 9.61
N ALA A 38 -2.13 -6.33 9.39
CA ALA A 38 -2.82 -6.16 8.12
C ALA A 38 -3.95 -5.16 8.25
N LYS A 39 -4.07 -4.29 7.26
CA LYS A 39 -5.12 -3.30 7.12
C LYS A 39 -5.79 -3.48 5.77
N CYS A 40 -7.12 -3.41 5.72
CA CYS A 40 -7.89 -3.54 4.50
C CYS A 40 -8.73 -2.29 4.28
N ARG A 41 -8.78 -1.83 3.04
CA ARG A 41 -9.63 -0.71 2.66
C ARG A 41 -10.06 -0.83 1.21
N TRP A 42 -11.38 -0.80 0.98
CA TRP A 42 -11.91 -0.62 -0.35
C TRP A 42 -11.90 0.85 -0.71
N LEU A 43 -11.34 1.18 -1.87
CA LEU A 43 -11.30 2.54 -2.39
C LEU A 43 -11.74 2.56 -3.84
N GLU A 44 -12.51 3.56 -4.21
CA GLU A 44 -12.98 3.73 -5.57
C GLU A 44 -11.89 4.27 -6.49
N ALA A 45 -12.05 4.04 -7.80
CA ALA A 45 -11.16 4.61 -8.81
C ALA A 45 -11.01 6.12 -8.61
N ASP A 46 -9.85 6.66 -8.96
CA ASP A 46 -9.50 8.08 -8.82
C ASP A 46 -9.48 8.61 -7.38
N THR A 47 -9.43 7.74 -6.40
CA THR A 47 -9.19 8.12 -5.01
C THR A 47 -7.71 8.08 -4.69
N GLN A 48 -7.21 9.10 -4.01
CA GLN A 48 -5.83 9.14 -3.52
C GLN A 48 -5.82 9.16 -1.99
N VAL A 49 -5.07 8.22 -1.41
CA VAL A 49 -4.66 8.32 -0.01
C VAL A 49 -3.53 9.35 0.06
N LYS A 50 -3.74 10.39 0.87
CA LYS A 50 -2.80 11.52 0.95
C LYS A 50 -1.39 11.07 1.31
N PRO A 51 -0.36 11.82 0.88
CA PRO A 51 1.03 11.52 1.23
C PRO A 51 1.20 11.40 2.74
N HIS A 52 1.88 10.34 3.15
CA HIS A 52 2.15 10.03 4.55
C HIS A 52 3.40 9.17 4.67
N ARG A 53 3.92 9.07 5.88
CA ARG A 53 5.03 8.19 6.23
C ARG A 53 4.79 7.57 7.60
N HIS A 54 5.45 6.47 7.86
CA HIS A 54 5.45 5.83 9.18
C HIS A 54 6.80 5.14 9.42
N PRO A 55 7.15 4.89 10.70
CA PRO A 55 8.48 4.37 11.05
C PRO A 55 8.67 2.88 10.84
N TRP A 56 7.71 2.20 10.23
CA TRP A 56 7.79 0.77 9.93
C TRP A 56 7.69 0.53 8.42
N GLY A 57 8.14 -0.64 7.99
CA GLY A 57 8.02 -1.04 6.59
C GLY A 57 6.61 -1.49 6.25
N GLN A 58 6.26 -1.37 4.97
CA GLN A 58 4.95 -1.80 4.50
C GLN A 58 5.04 -2.54 3.17
N LEU A 59 4.12 -3.48 2.99
CA LEU A 59 3.86 -4.12 1.73
C LEU A 59 2.46 -3.71 1.28
N ALA A 60 2.38 -3.02 0.15
CA ALA A 60 1.11 -2.65 -0.46
C ALA A 60 0.74 -3.67 -1.51
N ILE A 61 -0.45 -4.24 -1.40
CA ILE A 61 -0.99 -5.21 -2.34
C ILE A 61 -2.48 -4.96 -2.52
N SER A 62 -2.97 -5.17 -3.74
CA SER A 62 -4.39 -5.11 -4.02
C SER A 62 -4.89 -6.52 -4.35
N THR A 63 -5.99 -6.95 -3.76
CA THR A 63 -6.60 -8.23 -4.14
C THR A 63 -7.37 -8.11 -5.44
N THR A 64 -7.89 -6.91 -5.73
CA THR A 64 -8.53 -6.56 -6.99
C THR A 64 -8.19 -5.12 -7.33
N GLY A 65 -8.08 -4.81 -8.63
CA GLY A 65 -7.80 -3.46 -9.12
C GLY A 65 -6.33 -3.08 -9.06
N THR A 66 -5.95 -2.15 -9.90
CA THR A 66 -4.58 -1.65 -10.01
C THR A 66 -4.42 -0.37 -9.19
N ILE A 67 -3.34 -0.28 -8.44
CA ILE A 67 -2.99 0.91 -7.67
C ILE A 67 -1.72 1.56 -8.23
N ARG A 68 -1.59 2.85 -7.98
CA ARG A 68 -0.37 3.62 -8.28
C ARG A 68 0.19 4.14 -6.97
N LEU A 69 1.44 3.84 -6.70
CA LEU A 69 2.12 4.35 -5.51
C LEU A 69 3.21 5.33 -5.93
N THR A 70 3.16 6.53 -5.36
CA THR A 70 4.08 7.63 -5.70
C THR A 70 4.98 7.94 -4.51
N VAL A 71 6.28 7.97 -4.77
CA VAL A 71 7.32 8.39 -3.84
C VAL A 71 8.17 9.48 -4.52
N ALA A 72 9.11 10.09 -3.78
CA ALA A 72 9.94 11.17 -4.33
C ALA A 72 10.73 10.74 -5.58
N GLN A 73 11.21 9.49 -5.64
CA GLN A 73 12.01 8.99 -6.75
C GLN A 73 11.19 8.52 -7.95
N GLY A 74 9.90 8.41 -7.84
CA GLY A 74 9.08 7.97 -8.97
C GLY A 74 7.73 7.38 -8.60
N THR A 75 7.14 6.73 -9.58
CA THR A 75 5.80 6.16 -9.48
C THR A 75 5.85 4.69 -9.87
N TYR A 76 5.14 3.87 -9.10
CA TYR A 76 5.03 2.44 -9.32
C TYR A 76 3.58 2.08 -9.63
N ILE A 77 3.37 1.30 -10.70
CA ILE A 77 2.08 0.73 -11.02
C ILE A 77 2.03 -0.69 -10.47
N VAL A 78 1.05 -0.97 -9.63
CA VAL A 78 0.96 -2.23 -8.89
C VAL A 78 -0.39 -2.91 -9.18
N PRO A 79 -0.42 -3.83 -10.16
CA PRO A 79 -1.60 -4.67 -10.38
C PRO A 79 -1.71 -5.77 -9.31
N PRO A 80 -2.83 -6.50 -9.23
CA PRO A 80 -3.02 -7.54 -8.21
C PRO A 80 -1.98 -8.67 -8.21
N SER A 81 -1.26 -8.85 -9.33
CA SER A 81 -0.18 -9.85 -9.44
C SER A 81 1.14 -9.39 -8.84
N ARG A 82 1.21 -8.17 -8.36
CA ARG A 82 2.43 -7.56 -7.81
C ARG A 82 2.16 -7.00 -6.43
N ALA A 83 3.22 -6.81 -5.68
CA ALA A 83 3.21 -6.12 -4.39
C ALA A 83 4.35 -5.10 -4.37
N LEU A 84 4.19 -4.03 -3.62
CA LEU A 84 5.24 -3.03 -3.48
C LEU A 84 5.71 -2.95 -2.03
N TRP A 85 7.01 -3.15 -1.84
CA TRP A 85 7.67 -2.89 -0.57
C TRP A 85 8.01 -1.40 -0.47
N VAL A 86 7.61 -0.79 0.64
CA VAL A 86 7.95 0.59 0.99
C VAL A 86 8.72 0.56 2.31
N PRO A 87 10.01 0.96 2.30
CA PRO A 87 10.82 0.97 3.52
C PRO A 87 10.30 1.95 4.58
N PRO A 88 10.72 1.78 5.84
CA PRO A 88 10.39 2.74 6.91
C PRO A 88 10.78 4.17 6.55
N GLY A 89 9.94 5.13 6.89
CA GLY A 89 10.23 6.56 6.76
C GLY A 89 10.07 7.15 5.36
N ILE A 90 9.74 6.35 4.37
CA ILE A 90 9.54 6.84 2.99
C ILE A 90 8.14 7.42 2.84
N GLU A 91 8.08 8.72 2.51
CA GLU A 91 6.79 9.35 2.21
C GLU A 91 6.21 8.79 0.91
N HIS A 92 4.93 8.42 0.95
CA HIS A 92 4.25 7.83 -0.19
C HIS A 92 2.78 8.22 -0.24
N ALA A 93 2.24 8.29 -1.45
CA ALA A 93 0.82 8.46 -1.72
C ALA A 93 0.34 7.29 -2.57
N VAL A 94 -0.89 6.86 -2.35
CA VAL A 94 -1.48 5.75 -3.10
C VAL A 94 -2.70 6.25 -3.85
N THR A 95 -2.73 6.02 -5.16
CA THR A 95 -3.86 6.38 -6.03
C THR A 95 -4.47 5.13 -6.61
N MET A 96 -5.78 5.04 -6.56
CA MET A 96 -6.53 3.93 -7.17
C MET A 96 -6.69 4.22 -8.67
N VAL A 97 -6.02 3.45 -9.52
CA VAL A 97 -6.24 3.51 -10.98
C VAL A 97 -7.61 2.92 -11.31
N GLU A 98 -7.95 1.84 -10.62
CA GLU A 98 -9.27 1.20 -10.63
C GLU A 98 -9.77 1.11 -9.21
N SER A 99 -11.07 0.90 -9.02
CA SER A 99 -11.57 0.55 -7.68
C SER A 99 -10.82 -0.67 -7.16
N ALA A 100 -10.32 -0.60 -5.96
CA ALA A 100 -9.39 -1.59 -5.45
C ALA A 100 -9.67 -1.97 -3.99
N ASP A 101 -9.48 -3.24 -3.71
CA ASP A 101 -9.38 -3.76 -2.34
C ASP A 101 -7.91 -3.66 -1.91
N LEU A 102 -7.56 -2.52 -1.33
CA LEU A 102 -6.20 -2.24 -0.91
C LEU A 102 -5.90 -2.95 0.40
N ARG A 103 -4.92 -3.82 0.37
CA ARG A 103 -4.39 -4.51 1.54
C ARG A 103 -3.00 -3.97 1.84
N THR A 104 -2.79 -3.57 3.08
CA THR A 104 -1.50 -3.07 3.52
C THR A 104 -1.01 -3.93 4.67
N LEU A 105 0.22 -4.44 4.53
CA LEU A 105 0.89 -5.16 5.62
C LEU A 105 1.94 -4.25 6.22
N TYR A 106 1.90 -4.09 7.53
CA TYR A 106 2.92 -3.38 8.30
C TYR A 106 3.79 -4.38 9.02
N PHE A 107 5.11 -4.15 8.99
CA PHE A 107 6.09 -5.07 9.52
C PHE A 107 6.91 -4.43 10.64
N PHE A 108 6.97 -5.12 11.78
CA PHE A 108 7.92 -4.77 12.80
C PHE A 108 9.34 -5.04 12.30
N GLN A 109 10.22 -4.06 12.47
CA GLN A 109 11.63 -4.18 12.10
C GLN A 109 12.48 -4.00 13.35
N THR A 110 13.42 -4.89 13.56
CA THR A 110 14.43 -4.71 14.60
C THR A 110 15.20 -3.43 14.31
N HIS A 111 15.53 -2.68 15.35
CA HIS A 111 16.21 -1.39 15.22
C HIS A 111 17.45 -1.50 14.30
N GLY A 112 17.54 -0.59 13.34
CA GLY A 112 18.64 -0.54 12.37
C GLY A 112 18.54 -1.57 11.24
N ARG A 113 17.52 -2.44 11.24
CA ARG A 113 17.30 -3.42 10.19
C ARG A 113 16.19 -2.98 9.25
N CYS A 114 16.22 -3.47 8.02
CA CYS A 114 15.21 -3.18 7.01
C CYS A 114 14.99 -4.38 6.10
N GLY A 115 13.74 -4.77 5.93
CA GLY A 115 13.35 -5.92 5.11
C GLY A 115 13.49 -7.27 5.83
N PRO A 116 13.54 -8.37 5.06
CA PRO A 116 13.68 -9.70 5.62
C PRO A 116 15.01 -9.88 6.37
N ASP A 117 15.10 -10.93 7.17
CA ASP A 117 16.33 -11.29 7.86
C ASP A 117 17.33 -11.89 6.84
N VAL A 118 18.09 -11.01 6.22
CA VAL A 118 19.09 -11.33 5.19
C VAL A 118 20.42 -10.68 5.54
N GLY A 119 21.48 -11.04 4.81
CA GLY A 119 22.79 -10.45 5.01
C GLY A 119 22.84 -8.96 4.67
N PRO A 120 23.85 -8.21 5.17
CA PRO A 120 23.92 -6.76 4.98
C PRO A 120 23.92 -6.31 3.52
N GLU A 121 24.49 -7.09 2.62
CA GLU A 121 24.51 -6.76 1.19
C GLU A 121 23.12 -6.83 0.58
N GLU A 122 22.34 -7.85 0.93
CA GLU A 122 20.97 -8.01 0.45
C GLU A 122 20.03 -6.98 1.11
N GLU A 123 20.28 -6.63 2.36
CA GLU A 123 19.50 -5.63 3.09
C GLU A 123 19.51 -4.26 2.41
N THR A 124 20.62 -3.89 1.77
CA THR A 124 20.74 -2.61 1.07
C THR A 124 19.63 -2.44 0.02
N ALA A 125 19.29 -3.51 -0.70
CA ALA A 125 18.22 -3.49 -1.68
C ALA A 125 16.84 -3.25 -1.04
N TRP A 126 16.63 -3.66 0.22
CA TRP A 126 15.37 -3.48 0.94
C TRP A 126 15.21 -2.08 1.55
N ARG A 127 16.24 -1.25 1.48
CA ARG A 127 16.16 0.16 1.88
C ARG A 127 15.56 1.06 0.80
N GLN A 128 15.19 0.49 -0.33
CA GLN A 128 14.52 1.16 -1.43
C GLN A 128 13.18 0.48 -1.71
N CYS A 129 12.26 1.20 -2.34
CA CYS A 129 11.03 0.59 -2.81
C CYS A 129 11.33 -0.53 -3.79
N ARG A 130 10.61 -1.65 -3.69
CA ARG A 130 10.79 -2.82 -4.55
C ARG A 130 9.45 -3.39 -4.99
N VAL A 131 9.33 -3.63 -6.28
CA VAL A 131 8.19 -4.37 -6.82
C VAL A 131 8.49 -5.86 -6.70
N LEU A 132 7.58 -6.59 -6.07
CA LEU A 132 7.68 -8.02 -5.84
C LEU A 132 6.57 -8.75 -6.57
N ASN A 133 6.82 -10.00 -6.97
CA ASN A 133 5.76 -10.86 -7.47
C ASN A 133 4.84 -11.26 -6.30
N ALA A 134 3.53 -11.13 -6.49
CA ALA A 134 2.56 -11.63 -5.55
C ALA A 134 2.12 -13.03 -5.99
N SER A 135 2.68 -14.06 -5.37
CA SER A 135 2.28 -15.43 -5.62
C SER A 135 0.84 -15.70 -5.18
N GLU A 136 0.23 -16.75 -5.68
CA GLU A 136 -1.11 -17.16 -5.23
C GLU A 136 -1.14 -17.42 -3.73
N LEU A 137 -0.07 -18.00 -3.18
CA LEU A 137 0.04 -18.23 -1.73
C LEU A 137 0.08 -16.92 -0.97
N LEU A 138 0.91 -15.97 -1.38
CA LEU A 138 0.96 -14.66 -0.74
C LEU A 138 -0.39 -13.96 -0.79
N ARG A 139 -1.04 -13.98 -1.93
CA ARG A 139 -2.37 -13.37 -2.11
C ARG A 139 -3.42 -14.01 -1.22
N ALA A 140 -3.40 -15.33 -1.08
CA ALA A 140 -4.30 -16.06 -0.20
C ALA A 140 -4.05 -15.71 1.27
N VAL A 141 -2.79 -15.68 1.71
CA VAL A 141 -2.42 -15.31 3.07
C VAL A 141 -2.87 -13.88 3.38
N VAL A 142 -2.62 -12.94 2.48
CA VAL A 142 -3.02 -11.54 2.66
C VAL A 142 -4.53 -11.40 2.83
N ARG A 143 -5.33 -12.16 2.07
CA ARG A 143 -6.78 -12.12 2.20
C ARG A 143 -7.29 -12.68 3.52
N GLU A 144 -6.56 -13.62 4.13
CA GLU A 144 -6.97 -14.31 5.35
C GLU A 144 -6.44 -13.64 6.64
N LEU A 145 -5.49 -12.72 6.53
CA LEU A 145 -4.96 -12.04 7.71
C LEU A 145 -6.02 -11.18 8.39
N PRO A 146 -6.11 -11.22 9.73
CA PRO A 146 -7.02 -10.34 10.46
C PRO A 146 -6.69 -8.87 10.21
N THR A 147 -7.73 -8.07 9.99
CA THR A 147 -7.61 -6.63 9.71
C THR A 147 -8.30 -5.77 10.77
N VAL A 148 -8.49 -6.31 11.97
CA VAL A 148 -9.15 -5.61 13.09
C VAL A 148 -8.19 -4.61 13.71
N PRO A 149 -8.56 -3.32 13.82
CA PRO A 149 -7.73 -2.32 14.50
C PRO A 149 -7.71 -2.54 16.00
N ASP A 150 -6.65 -2.07 16.67
CA ASP A 150 -6.46 -2.27 18.11
C ASP A 150 -7.60 -1.70 18.96
N ASP A 151 -8.07 -0.49 18.66
CA ASP A 151 -9.08 0.18 19.44
C ASP A 151 -10.50 -0.38 19.26
N SER A 152 -10.76 -1.17 18.22
CA SER A 152 -12.09 -1.74 18.00
C SER A 152 -12.49 -2.73 19.09
N LEU A 153 -11.52 -3.36 19.76
CA LEU A 153 -11.77 -4.25 20.88
C LEU A 153 -12.15 -3.48 22.14
N ASN A 154 -11.56 -2.31 22.34
CA ASN A 154 -11.85 -1.47 23.50
C ASN A 154 -13.23 -0.82 23.41
N LEU A 155 -13.71 -0.54 22.21
CA LEU A 155 -15.04 0.04 22.02
C LEU A 155 -16.16 -0.97 22.29
N SER A 156 -15.92 -2.25 22.07
CA SER A 156 -16.90 -3.30 22.34
C SER A 156 -16.97 -3.69 23.81
N GLU A 157 -15.92 -3.41 24.58
CA GLU A 157 -15.88 -3.67 26.02
C GLU A 157 -16.46 -2.51 26.84
N GLN A 158 -16.70 -1.34 26.24
CA GLN A 158 -17.28 -0.17 26.89
C GLN A 158 -18.80 -0.05 26.72
N ASP A 159 -19.36 -0.92 25.92
CA ASP A 159 -20.80 -1.07 25.78
C ASP A 159 -21.29 -2.16 26.77
#